data_8dfe2ef3ed842b012af8b085ed46601d
#
_entry.id   8dfe2ef3ed842b012af8b085ed46601d
#
_cell.length_a   1.000
_cell.length_b   1.000
_cell.length_c   1.000
_cell.angle_alpha   90.00
_cell.angle_beta   90.00
_cell.angle_gamma   90.00
#
_symmetry.space_group_name_H-M   'P 1'
#
loop_
_entity.id
_entity.type
_entity.pdbx_description
1 polymer ?
#
loop_
_entity_poly.entity_id
_entity_poly.type
_entity_poly.pdbx_seq_one_letter_code
_entity_poly.pdbx_strand_id
1 'polypeptide(L)'
;EKLSEFNAKVPNAYQSQGDKMGFLTIDGGTLIALDGQHRLLALKEVIDNPTEGDYSADVRNDEVSVIFLNHESSTKTRSIFNTVNKYAKPTSAGDNIITSEEDGYAILTRRLIEVDDGVLAESVVNWKNNTLTDKSTHFTTIKIVYETVKLMLKGSKVPEYDFEPTTRPRAEDLDHAYNYVSEIWQLMMTEVKPYNFVLENGSDFSEKVQEARSPESNNSLLFKPAAQEAFVKGVLAACQPQTDDDEPELTIQEAFKRSNKIRWSMSDDIWQNVIIKSSGAIDGGAEGKNRMSLLISWMLLGNKMSDDKKLKVRKAFNEAHGIDIEQNPNKEKSLPEAIK
;
A
#
# COMPACT_ATOMS: atom_id res chain seq x y z
N GLU A 1 41.79 8.85 22.47
CA GLU A 1 42.91 9.73 22.05
C GLU A 1 42.34 10.80 21.14
N LYS A 2 42.66 12.09 21.43
CA LYS A 2 42.12 13.21 20.66
C LYS A 2 42.79 13.32 19.30
N LEU A 3 42.07 13.79 18.29
CA LEU A 3 42.61 13.95 16.94
C LEU A 3 43.84 14.88 16.92
N SER A 4 43.90 15.87 17.82
CA SER A 4 45.04 16.77 18.01
C SER A 4 46.34 16.06 18.44
N GLU A 5 46.23 14.91 19.09
CA GLU A 5 47.38 14.10 19.54
C GLU A 5 48.09 13.34 18.38
N PHE A 6 47.39 13.21 17.23
CA PHE A 6 47.91 12.55 16.02
C PHE A 6 48.55 13.50 15.00
N ASN A 7 48.98 14.70 15.41
CA ASN A 7 49.54 15.72 14.48
C ASN A 7 48.66 16.05 13.27
N ALA A 8 47.34 15.81 13.38
CA ALA A 8 46.43 16.19 12.32
C ALA A 8 46.41 17.71 12.16
N LYS A 9 46.69 18.22 10.95
CA LYS A 9 46.62 19.63 10.65
C LYS A 9 45.16 20.06 10.60
N VAL A 10 44.63 20.39 11.77
CA VAL A 10 43.29 21.01 11.85
C VAL A 10 43.41 22.49 11.67
N PRO A 11 42.76 23.11 10.68
CA PRO A 11 42.77 24.58 10.50
C PRO A 11 42.33 25.31 11.77
N ASN A 12 42.92 26.43 12.09
CA ASN A 12 42.65 27.22 13.32
C ASN A 12 41.15 27.48 13.57
N ALA A 13 40.38 27.68 12.51
CA ALA A 13 38.92 27.89 12.58
C ALA A 13 38.16 26.68 13.14
N TYR A 14 38.75 25.48 13.11
CA TYR A 14 38.11 24.21 13.51
C TYR A 14 38.80 23.51 14.68
N GLN A 15 39.74 24.16 15.35
CA GLN A 15 40.49 23.57 16.46
C GLN A 15 39.58 23.11 17.60
N SER A 16 38.59 23.94 17.96
CA SER A 16 37.59 23.58 19.01
C SER A 16 36.73 22.35 18.66
N GLN A 17 36.52 22.07 17.39
CA GLN A 17 35.87 20.87 16.89
C GLN A 17 36.85 19.68 16.88
N GLY A 18 38.11 19.90 16.46
CA GLY A 18 39.15 18.89 16.46
C GLY A 18 39.41 18.31 17.84
N ASP A 19 39.34 19.16 18.89
CA ASP A 19 39.48 18.72 20.29
C ASP A 19 38.33 17.83 20.80
N LYS A 20 37.22 17.80 20.08
CA LYS A 20 36.05 16.96 20.37
C LYS A 20 36.02 15.68 19.52
N MET A 21 36.95 15.52 18.61
CA MET A 21 37.09 14.35 17.74
C MET A 21 38.31 13.52 18.16
N GLY A 22 38.25 12.22 17.95
CA GLY A 22 39.37 11.33 18.30
C GLY A 22 39.04 9.89 17.97
N PHE A 23 39.97 9.02 18.36
CA PHE A 23 39.80 7.57 18.29
C PHE A 23 39.36 7.03 19.64
N LEU A 24 38.35 6.17 19.64
CA LEU A 24 37.85 5.47 20.83
C LEU A 24 38.37 4.02 20.80
N THR A 25 39.18 3.66 21.77
CA THR A 25 39.57 2.27 21.99
C THR A 25 38.76 1.70 23.16
N ILE A 26 38.10 0.57 22.94
CA ILE A 26 37.33 -0.14 23.96
C ILE A 26 38.15 -1.38 24.35
N ASP A 27 38.62 -1.40 25.57
CA ASP A 27 39.37 -2.52 26.13
C ASP A 27 38.54 -3.20 27.22
N GLY A 28 38.00 -4.37 26.90
CA GLY A 28 37.10 -5.12 27.77
C GLY A 28 35.67 -4.58 27.84
N GLY A 29 34.87 -5.16 28.73
CA GLY A 29 33.47 -4.82 28.91
C GLY A 29 32.50 -5.54 27.97
N THR A 30 31.22 -5.28 28.14
CA THR A 30 30.16 -5.87 27.31
C THR A 30 29.41 -4.74 26.56
N LEU A 31 29.34 -4.85 25.25
CA LEU A 31 28.56 -3.96 24.42
C LEU A 31 27.16 -4.57 24.21
N ILE A 32 26.14 -3.80 24.51
CA ILE A 32 24.72 -4.19 24.34
C ILE A 32 24.07 -3.20 23.40
N ALA A 33 23.53 -3.68 22.29
CA ALA A 33 22.75 -2.86 21.37
C ALA A 33 21.38 -2.57 21.99
N LEU A 34 21.06 -1.30 22.25
CA LEU A 34 19.76 -0.85 22.73
C LEU A 34 18.78 -0.63 21.59
N ASP A 35 19.27 -0.20 20.43
CA ASP A 35 18.54 -0.09 19.17
C ASP A 35 19.43 -0.58 18.04
N GLY A 36 18.84 -0.98 16.93
CA GLY A 36 19.56 -1.50 15.77
C GLY A 36 20.04 -2.95 15.90
N GLN A 37 19.52 -3.76 16.84
CA GLN A 37 19.92 -5.15 17.03
C GLN A 37 19.79 -5.98 15.73
N HIS A 38 18.70 -5.80 14.99
CA HIS A 38 18.47 -6.52 13.73
C HIS A 38 19.47 -6.09 12.64
N ARG A 39 19.79 -4.80 12.56
CA ARG A 39 20.79 -4.28 11.62
C ARG A 39 22.18 -4.81 11.96
N LEU A 40 22.54 -4.81 13.24
CA LEU A 40 23.83 -5.35 13.71
C LEU A 40 23.93 -6.86 13.45
N LEU A 41 22.84 -7.60 13.67
CA LEU A 41 22.80 -9.04 13.39
C LEU A 41 22.94 -9.31 11.89
N ALA A 42 22.23 -8.57 11.05
CA ALA A 42 22.30 -8.69 9.59
C ALA A 42 23.72 -8.38 9.07
N LEU A 43 24.33 -7.28 9.54
CA LEU A 43 25.73 -6.95 9.19
C LEU A 43 26.69 -8.07 9.59
N LYS A 44 26.53 -8.60 10.79
CA LYS A 44 27.36 -9.72 11.29
C LYS A 44 27.19 -10.97 10.42
N GLU A 45 25.95 -11.32 10.08
CA GLU A 45 25.64 -12.48 9.25
C GLU A 45 26.29 -12.37 7.86
N VAL A 46 26.18 -11.21 7.21
CA VAL A 46 26.80 -10.96 5.90
C VAL A 46 28.33 -10.98 5.97
N ILE A 47 28.92 -10.50 7.07
CA ILE A 47 30.37 -10.52 7.26
C ILE A 47 30.91 -11.95 7.52
N ASP A 48 30.16 -12.70 8.35
CA ASP A 48 30.57 -14.07 8.75
C ASP A 48 30.25 -15.09 7.64
N ASN A 49 29.17 -14.90 6.89
CA ASN A 49 28.71 -15.79 5.83
C ASN A 49 28.49 -15.01 4.52
N PRO A 50 29.55 -14.58 3.83
CA PRO A 50 29.42 -13.84 2.58
C PRO A 50 28.74 -14.73 1.53
N THR A 51 27.55 -14.34 1.13
CA THR A 51 26.81 -15.00 0.03
C THR A 51 27.32 -14.49 -1.32
N GLU A 52 27.38 -15.35 -2.33
CA GLU A 52 27.59 -14.94 -3.71
C GLU A 52 26.31 -14.23 -4.20
N GLY A 53 26.41 -12.95 -4.50
CA GLY A 53 25.29 -12.15 -5.00
C GLY A 53 25.59 -10.65 -5.00
N ASP A 54 24.73 -9.86 -5.60
CA ASP A 54 24.90 -8.42 -5.87
C ASP A 54 25.11 -7.54 -4.60
N TYR A 55 24.87 -8.08 -3.42
CA TYR A 55 24.92 -7.34 -2.14
C TYR A 55 26.15 -7.66 -1.27
N SER A 56 27.01 -8.58 -1.66
CA SER A 56 27.99 -9.14 -0.74
C SER A 56 29.35 -8.43 -0.72
N ALA A 57 29.71 -7.72 -1.79
CA ALA A 57 31.12 -7.40 -2.02
C ALA A 57 31.67 -6.33 -1.06
N ASP A 58 30.89 -5.33 -0.67
CA ASP A 58 31.40 -4.13 -0.03
C ASP A 58 30.91 -3.87 1.41
N VAL A 59 29.96 -4.65 1.95
CA VAL A 59 29.42 -4.46 3.32
C VAL A 59 30.49 -4.43 4.40
N ARG A 60 31.61 -5.16 4.20
CA ARG A 60 32.76 -5.13 5.13
C ARG A 60 33.48 -3.80 5.20
N ASN A 61 33.33 -2.99 4.16
CA ASN A 61 33.96 -1.67 4.05
C ASN A 61 32.98 -0.53 4.35
N ASP A 62 31.70 -0.87 4.62
CA ASP A 62 30.69 0.11 4.95
C ASP A 62 30.96 0.77 6.32
N GLU A 63 30.70 2.07 6.37
CA GLU A 63 30.78 2.85 7.60
C GLU A 63 29.41 2.95 8.27
N VAL A 64 29.38 2.68 9.57
CA VAL A 64 28.15 2.83 10.37
C VAL A 64 28.34 3.82 11.49
N SER A 65 27.34 4.68 11.69
CA SER A 65 27.33 5.60 12.84
C SER A 65 26.81 4.89 14.08
N VAL A 66 27.55 4.94 15.18
CA VAL A 66 27.19 4.32 16.46
C VAL A 66 27.26 5.34 17.58
N ILE A 67 26.24 5.37 18.44
CA ILE A 67 26.22 6.19 19.65
C ILE A 67 26.51 5.26 20.84
N PHE A 68 27.64 5.46 21.51
CA PHE A 68 27.99 4.74 22.72
C PHE A 68 27.47 5.49 23.96
N LEU A 69 26.80 4.75 24.84
CA LEU A 69 26.28 5.26 26.11
C LEU A 69 26.86 4.44 27.25
N ASN A 70 27.34 5.11 28.30
CA ASN A 70 27.74 4.42 29.50
C ASN A 70 26.55 3.80 30.22
N HIS A 71 26.69 2.54 30.64
CA HIS A 71 25.73 1.90 31.51
C HIS A 71 25.84 2.48 32.94
N GLU A 72 24.82 3.21 33.35
CA GLU A 72 24.76 3.73 34.72
C GLU A 72 23.82 2.89 35.63
N SER A 73 22.68 2.48 35.08
CA SER A 73 21.73 1.59 35.76
C SER A 73 20.73 0.98 34.76
N SER A 74 20.14 -0.15 35.13
CA SER A 74 19.08 -0.79 34.35
C SER A 74 17.85 0.11 34.17
N THR A 75 17.57 0.99 35.12
CA THR A 75 16.45 1.96 35.03
C THR A 75 16.75 3.01 33.97
N LYS A 76 17.97 3.58 33.95
CA LYS A 76 18.38 4.57 32.96
C LYS A 76 18.42 3.95 31.56
N THR A 77 18.95 2.75 31.44
CA THR A 77 18.99 1.99 30.18
C THR A 77 17.59 1.78 29.60
N ARG A 78 16.62 1.34 30.44
CA ARG A 78 15.22 1.20 30.01
C ARG A 78 14.57 2.53 29.62
N SER A 79 14.88 3.61 30.36
CA SER A 79 14.37 4.95 30.04
C SER A 79 14.89 5.43 28.67
N ILE A 80 16.18 5.25 28.38
CA ILE A 80 16.78 5.59 27.07
C ILE A 80 16.13 4.77 25.97
N PHE A 81 16.02 3.45 26.14
CA PHE A 81 15.36 2.57 25.17
C PHE A 81 13.92 3.02 24.88
N ASN A 82 13.13 3.30 25.92
CA ASN A 82 11.77 3.78 25.76
C ASN A 82 11.73 5.14 25.06
N THR A 83 12.65 6.04 25.36
CA THR A 83 12.72 7.38 24.76
C THR A 83 13.05 7.29 23.27
N VAL A 84 14.05 6.52 22.88
CA VAL A 84 14.42 6.30 21.47
C VAL A 84 13.24 5.74 20.69
N ASN A 85 12.55 4.73 21.22
CA ASN A 85 11.42 4.11 20.54
C ASN A 85 10.14 4.95 20.56
N LYS A 86 9.86 5.67 21.67
CA LYS A 86 8.63 6.48 21.85
C LYS A 86 8.63 7.75 21.01
N TYR A 87 9.80 8.37 20.84
CA TYR A 87 9.95 9.62 20.10
C TYR A 87 10.47 9.41 18.67
N ALA A 88 10.74 8.17 18.28
CA ALA A 88 10.88 7.84 16.87
C ALA A 88 9.55 8.21 16.20
N LYS A 89 9.56 9.27 15.38
CA LYS A 89 8.37 9.71 14.66
C LYS A 89 7.91 8.54 13.79
N PRO A 90 6.69 8.01 13.95
CA PRO A 90 6.19 6.98 13.06
C PRO A 90 6.26 7.52 11.64
N THR A 91 7.00 6.85 10.78
CA THR A 91 7.00 7.17 9.35
C THR A 91 5.59 7.02 8.81
N SER A 92 5.15 7.92 7.94
CA SER A 92 3.85 7.78 7.30
C SER A 92 3.83 6.52 6.41
N ALA A 93 2.65 5.98 6.15
CA ALA A 93 2.55 4.85 5.21
C ALA A 93 3.14 5.18 3.84
N GLY A 94 3.00 6.43 3.38
CA GLY A 94 3.62 6.92 2.16
C GLY A 94 5.16 6.92 2.23
N ASP A 95 5.73 7.45 3.33
CA ASP A 95 7.18 7.47 3.52
C ASP A 95 7.76 6.05 3.53
N ASN A 96 7.08 5.10 4.18
CA ASN A 96 7.51 3.70 4.18
C ASN A 96 7.51 3.09 2.78
N ILE A 97 6.49 3.36 1.97
CA ILE A 97 6.43 2.88 0.58
C ILE A 97 7.54 3.51 -0.27
N ILE A 98 7.84 4.79 -0.05
CA ILE A 98 8.90 5.51 -0.78
C ILE A 98 10.30 4.97 -0.44
N THR A 99 10.54 4.61 0.81
CA THR A 99 11.89 4.35 1.32
C THR A 99 12.22 2.86 1.53
N SER A 100 11.22 1.97 1.55
CA SER A 100 11.48 0.55 1.77
C SER A 100 12.11 -0.10 0.54
N GLU A 101 13.25 -0.76 0.77
CA GLU A 101 13.96 -1.58 -0.22
C GLU A 101 13.77 -3.08 0.01
N GLU A 102 13.17 -3.46 1.14
CA GLU A 102 12.87 -4.85 1.51
C GLU A 102 11.46 -5.27 1.11
N ASP A 103 10.49 -4.33 1.20
CA ASP A 103 9.09 -4.62 0.89
C ASP A 103 8.86 -4.73 -0.63
N GLY A 104 8.66 -5.95 -1.12
CA GLY A 104 8.41 -6.23 -2.54
C GLY A 104 7.20 -5.47 -3.10
N TYR A 105 6.13 -5.31 -2.31
CA TYR A 105 4.95 -4.53 -2.74
C TYR A 105 5.28 -3.04 -2.89
N ALA A 106 6.14 -2.50 -2.02
CA ALA A 106 6.58 -1.11 -2.10
C ALA A 106 7.48 -0.88 -3.32
N ILE A 107 8.43 -1.80 -3.59
CA ILE A 107 9.28 -1.76 -4.78
C ILE A 107 8.44 -1.76 -6.05
N LEU A 108 7.48 -2.68 -6.17
CA LEU A 108 6.59 -2.75 -7.34
C LEU A 108 5.71 -1.51 -7.49
N THR A 109 5.24 -0.94 -6.37
CA THR A 109 4.47 0.30 -6.37
C THR A 109 5.26 1.45 -6.98
N ARG A 110 6.52 1.62 -6.57
CA ARG A 110 7.41 2.64 -7.15
C ARG A 110 7.68 2.38 -8.62
N ARG A 111 7.98 1.14 -9.01
CA ARG A 111 8.20 0.77 -10.41
C ARG A 111 7.01 1.09 -11.32
N LEU A 112 5.76 0.95 -10.84
CA LEU A 112 4.56 1.32 -11.61
C LEU A 112 4.45 2.82 -11.87
N ILE A 113 5.12 3.66 -11.07
CA ILE A 113 4.99 5.12 -11.09
C ILE A 113 6.26 5.79 -11.65
N GLU A 114 7.45 5.32 -11.29
CA GLU A 114 8.74 5.99 -11.56
C GLU A 114 9.40 5.58 -12.88
N VAL A 115 8.96 4.50 -13.50
CA VAL A 115 9.57 4.04 -14.76
C VAL A 115 9.07 4.90 -15.92
N ASP A 116 9.94 5.29 -16.85
CA ASP A 116 9.61 6.14 -18.01
C ASP A 116 8.41 5.62 -18.81
N ASP A 117 8.23 4.29 -18.84
CA ASP A 117 7.08 3.61 -19.44
C ASP A 117 6.11 3.07 -18.38
N GLY A 118 6.11 3.62 -17.17
CA GLY A 118 5.22 3.23 -16.07
C GLY A 118 3.76 3.42 -16.45
N VAL A 119 2.90 2.56 -15.91
CA VAL A 119 1.45 2.61 -16.16
C VAL A 119 0.82 3.89 -15.64
N LEU A 120 1.42 4.48 -14.61
CA LEU A 120 0.98 5.72 -13.98
C LEU A 120 2.10 6.77 -14.02
N ALA A 121 1.82 7.92 -14.62
CA ALA A 121 2.74 9.04 -14.52
C ALA A 121 2.86 9.51 -13.06
N GLU A 122 4.06 9.90 -12.63
CA GLU A 122 4.31 10.39 -11.27
C GLU A 122 3.37 11.56 -10.89
N SER A 123 3.10 12.46 -11.84
CA SER A 123 2.26 13.63 -11.65
C SER A 123 0.80 13.32 -11.30
N VAL A 124 0.32 12.10 -11.61
CA VAL A 124 -1.08 11.70 -11.32
C VAL A 124 -1.26 11.05 -9.96
N VAL A 125 -0.17 10.77 -9.24
CA VAL A 125 -0.17 10.11 -7.93
C VAL A 125 0.19 11.07 -6.81
N ASN A 126 -0.59 11.10 -5.73
CA ASN A 126 -0.23 11.84 -4.52
C ASN A 126 0.64 10.98 -3.60
N TRP A 127 1.87 11.41 -3.38
CA TRP A 127 2.88 10.68 -2.61
C TRP A 127 2.78 10.90 -1.09
N LYS A 128 2.16 12.01 -0.66
CA LYS A 128 2.19 12.47 0.73
C LYS A 128 0.94 12.13 1.52
N ASN A 129 -0.23 12.21 0.89
CA ASN A 129 -1.51 12.10 1.57
C ASN A 129 -2.16 10.74 1.30
N ASN A 130 -2.77 10.15 2.32
CA ASN A 130 -3.53 8.90 2.19
C ASN A 130 -4.96 9.14 1.66
N THR A 131 -5.41 10.39 1.65
CA THR A 131 -6.74 10.82 1.18
C THR A 131 -6.60 11.99 0.22
N LEU A 132 -7.57 12.15 -0.66
CA LEU A 132 -7.65 13.23 -1.62
C LEU A 132 -8.91 14.05 -1.35
N THR A 133 -8.76 15.38 -1.35
CA THR A 133 -9.90 16.30 -1.27
C THR A 133 -10.59 16.41 -2.63
N ASP A 134 -11.79 16.98 -2.68
CA ASP A 134 -12.52 17.19 -3.93
C ASP A 134 -11.77 18.13 -4.89
N LYS A 135 -10.91 18.98 -4.37
CA LYS A 135 -10.06 19.90 -5.16
C LYS A 135 -8.72 19.29 -5.61
N SER A 136 -8.42 18.04 -5.24
CA SER A 136 -7.16 17.41 -5.62
C SER A 136 -7.12 17.11 -7.12
N THR A 137 -5.98 17.42 -7.73
CA THR A 137 -5.68 17.13 -9.14
C THR A 137 -5.10 15.74 -9.37
N HIS A 138 -4.76 15.01 -8.31
CA HIS A 138 -4.20 13.67 -8.43
C HIS A 138 -5.30 12.62 -8.65
N PHE A 139 -5.02 11.64 -9.46
CA PHE A 139 -5.92 10.51 -9.71
C PHE A 139 -6.05 9.58 -8.50
N THR A 140 -4.94 9.25 -7.87
CA THR A 140 -4.87 8.31 -6.76
C THR A 140 -3.78 8.72 -5.75
N THR A 141 -3.55 7.90 -4.74
CA THR A 141 -2.45 8.06 -3.77
C THR A 141 -1.50 6.88 -3.85
N ILE A 142 -0.22 7.08 -3.51
CA ILE A 142 0.76 6.00 -3.48
C ILE A 142 0.32 4.83 -2.60
N LYS A 143 -0.37 5.13 -1.49
CA LYS A 143 -0.93 4.12 -0.60
C LYS A 143 -1.95 3.22 -1.33
N ILE A 144 -2.81 3.79 -2.15
CA ILE A 144 -3.81 3.00 -2.90
C ILE A 144 -3.14 2.16 -3.99
N VAL A 145 -2.13 2.68 -4.67
CA VAL A 145 -1.35 1.87 -5.61
C VAL A 145 -0.73 0.67 -4.89
N TYR A 146 -0.11 0.89 -3.72
CA TYR A 146 0.45 -0.18 -2.88
C TYR A 146 -0.59 -1.23 -2.46
N GLU A 147 -1.74 -0.80 -1.94
CA GLU A 147 -2.80 -1.72 -1.51
C GLU A 147 -3.37 -2.52 -2.69
N THR A 148 -3.51 -1.88 -3.86
CA THR A 148 -3.99 -2.58 -5.07
C THR A 148 -2.97 -3.56 -5.61
N VAL A 149 -1.67 -3.23 -5.62
CA VAL A 149 -0.58 -4.17 -5.95
C VAL A 149 -0.66 -5.39 -5.04
N LYS A 150 -0.76 -5.17 -3.73
CA LYS A 150 -0.88 -6.25 -2.75
C LYS A 150 -2.12 -7.11 -2.96
N LEU A 151 -3.27 -6.51 -3.26
CA LEU A 151 -4.51 -7.23 -3.58
C LEU A 151 -4.37 -8.08 -4.84
N MET A 152 -3.77 -7.54 -5.90
CA MET A 152 -3.56 -8.24 -7.17
C MET A 152 -2.65 -9.46 -6.98
N LEU A 153 -1.53 -9.30 -6.31
CA LEU A 153 -0.57 -10.37 -6.07
C LEU A 153 -1.12 -11.47 -5.16
N LYS A 154 -1.76 -11.10 -4.05
CA LYS A 154 -2.42 -12.08 -3.18
C LYS A 154 -3.61 -12.77 -3.86
N GLY A 155 -4.30 -12.07 -4.74
CA GLY A 155 -5.41 -12.60 -5.53
C GLY A 155 -4.98 -13.56 -6.63
N SER A 156 -3.73 -13.51 -7.08
CA SER A 156 -3.17 -14.41 -8.10
C SER A 156 -3.02 -15.86 -7.60
N LYS A 157 -2.93 -16.04 -6.27
CA LYS A 157 -2.64 -17.33 -5.60
C LYS A 157 -1.29 -17.94 -6.02
N VAL A 158 -0.40 -17.16 -6.59
CA VAL A 158 0.98 -17.58 -6.91
C VAL A 158 1.82 -17.43 -5.63
N PRO A 159 2.37 -18.52 -5.07
CA PRO A 159 3.09 -18.48 -3.78
C PRO A 159 4.27 -17.52 -3.78
N GLU A 160 4.98 -17.41 -4.89
CA GLU A 160 6.15 -16.53 -5.08
C GLU A 160 5.80 -15.04 -5.02
N TYR A 161 4.51 -14.68 -5.07
CA TYR A 161 4.03 -13.31 -4.98
C TYR A 161 3.52 -12.91 -3.58
N ASP A 162 3.57 -13.81 -2.61
CA ASP A 162 3.25 -13.48 -1.21
C ASP A 162 4.51 -12.99 -0.49
N PHE A 163 4.87 -11.74 -0.75
CA PHE A 163 6.09 -11.13 -0.24
C PHE A 163 5.98 -10.81 1.26
N GLU A 164 7.06 -11.12 1.99
CA GLU A 164 7.24 -10.66 3.37
C GLU A 164 7.77 -9.20 3.34
N PRO A 165 7.11 -8.23 4.00
CA PRO A 165 7.50 -6.82 3.92
C PRO A 165 8.89 -6.47 4.48
N THR A 166 9.50 -7.40 5.20
CA THR A 166 10.81 -7.24 5.84
C THR A 166 11.94 -7.99 5.14
N THR A 167 11.65 -8.61 4.01
CA THR A 167 12.62 -9.43 3.28
C THR A 167 12.53 -9.09 1.79
N ARG A 168 13.63 -8.58 1.23
CA ARG A 168 13.67 -8.24 -0.20
C ARG A 168 13.48 -9.51 -1.05
N PRO A 169 12.48 -9.52 -1.94
CA PRO A 169 12.29 -10.63 -2.87
C PRO A 169 13.43 -10.72 -3.89
N ARG A 170 13.59 -11.89 -4.50
CA ARG A 170 14.53 -12.07 -5.61
C ARG A 170 14.14 -11.19 -6.79
N ALA A 171 15.12 -10.72 -7.56
CA ALA A 171 14.91 -9.86 -8.71
C ALA A 171 13.96 -10.49 -9.74
N GLU A 172 14.12 -11.79 -10.02
CA GLU A 172 13.27 -12.56 -10.94
C GLU A 172 11.80 -12.57 -10.49
N ASP A 173 11.53 -12.80 -9.19
CA ASP A 173 10.18 -12.79 -8.64
C ASP A 173 9.54 -11.39 -8.74
N LEU A 174 10.35 -10.34 -8.51
CA LEU A 174 9.91 -8.96 -8.68
C LEU A 174 9.58 -8.63 -10.13
N ASP A 175 10.36 -9.12 -11.11
CA ASP A 175 10.10 -8.85 -12.52
C ASP A 175 8.85 -9.58 -13.02
N HIS A 176 8.64 -10.82 -12.62
CA HIS A 176 7.41 -11.55 -12.94
C HIS A 176 6.18 -10.91 -12.29
N ALA A 177 6.30 -10.54 -11.02
CA ALA A 177 5.22 -9.85 -10.30
C ALA A 177 4.92 -8.48 -10.90
N TYR A 178 5.94 -7.73 -11.34
CA TYR A 178 5.78 -6.44 -12.02
C TYR A 178 4.97 -6.58 -13.30
N ASN A 179 5.33 -7.52 -14.17
CA ASN A 179 4.62 -7.76 -15.41
C ASN A 179 3.14 -8.08 -15.15
N TYR A 180 2.86 -8.92 -14.15
CA TYR A 180 1.49 -9.28 -13.78
C TYR A 180 0.68 -8.07 -13.28
N VAL A 181 1.22 -7.29 -12.34
CA VAL A 181 0.47 -6.12 -11.81
C VAL A 181 0.37 -4.99 -12.83
N SER A 182 1.39 -4.80 -13.67
CA SER A 182 1.41 -3.83 -14.76
C SER A 182 0.31 -4.11 -15.79
N GLU A 183 0.16 -5.36 -16.19
CA GLU A 183 -0.91 -5.78 -17.10
C GLU A 183 -2.30 -5.47 -16.53
N ILE A 184 -2.55 -5.82 -15.27
CA ILE A 184 -3.85 -5.54 -14.64
C ILE A 184 -4.11 -4.04 -14.53
N TRP A 185 -3.10 -3.25 -14.16
CA TRP A 185 -3.23 -1.80 -14.12
C TRP A 185 -3.50 -1.21 -15.51
N GLN A 186 -2.82 -1.67 -16.56
CA GLN A 186 -3.08 -1.26 -17.95
C GLN A 186 -4.51 -1.60 -18.37
N LEU A 187 -4.98 -2.82 -18.09
CA LEU A 187 -6.36 -3.23 -18.37
C LEU A 187 -7.36 -2.32 -17.63
N MET A 188 -7.10 -2.02 -16.37
CA MET A 188 -7.97 -1.13 -15.59
C MET A 188 -8.03 0.28 -16.20
N MET A 189 -6.88 0.85 -16.59
CA MET A 189 -6.80 2.18 -17.17
C MET A 189 -7.47 2.26 -18.57
N THR A 190 -7.43 1.18 -19.35
CA THR A 190 -8.01 1.17 -20.69
C THR A 190 -9.48 0.77 -20.72
N GLU A 191 -9.90 -0.19 -19.88
CA GLU A 191 -11.25 -0.77 -19.95
C GLU A 191 -12.26 -0.04 -19.06
N VAL A 192 -11.80 0.65 -18.00
CA VAL A 192 -12.69 1.45 -17.14
C VAL A 192 -12.85 2.84 -17.77
N LYS A 193 -13.95 3.05 -18.47
CA LYS A 193 -14.21 4.26 -19.26
C LYS A 193 -13.92 5.59 -18.54
N PRO A 194 -14.32 5.80 -17.27
CA PRO A 194 -13.98 7.04 -16.56
C PRO A 194 -12.47 7.25 -16.40
N TYR A 195 -11.69 6.19 -16.21
CA TYR A 195 -10.24 6.27 -16.09
C TYR A 195 -9.58 6.55 -17.43
N ASN A 196 -9.97 5.79 -18.45
CA ASN A 196 -9.50 5.99 -19.82
C ASN A 196 -9.76 7.42 -20.27
N PHE A 197 -11.00 7.92 -20.12
CA PHE A 197 -11.37 9.28 -20.49
C PHE A 197 -10.51 10.36 -19.82
N VAL A 198 -10.18 10.21 -18.54
CA VAL A 198 -9.37 11.19 -17.81
C VAL A 198 -7.92 11.12 -18.26
N LEU A 199 -7.37 9.92 -18.48
CA LEU A 199 -5.95 9.72 -18.76
C LEU A 199 -5.57 10.01 -20.20
N GLU A 200 -6.46 9.76 -21.18
CA GLU A 200 -6.22 10.04 -22.59
C GLU A 200 -6.16 11.54 -22.92
N ASN A 201 -6.67 12.40 -22.05
CA ASN A 201 -6.85 13.82 -22.36
C ASN A 201 -5.68 14.73 -21.93
N GLY A 202 -4.51 14.19 -21.66
CA GLY A 202 -3.23 14.89 -21.53
C GLY A 202 -3.24 16.22 -20.74
N SER A 203 -3.26 17.36 -21.42
CA SER A 203 -3.18 18.69 -20.81
C SER A 203 -4.32 19.02 -19.83
N ASP A 204 -5.49 18.41 -20.00
CA ASP A 204 -6.69 18.73 -19.22
C ASP A 204 -6.92 17.72 -18.08
N PHE A 205 -5.95 16.85 -17.83
CA PHE A 205 -6.02 15.78 -16.82
C PHE A 205 -6.48 16.32 -15.45
N SER A 206 -5.83 17.35 -14.93
CA SER A 206 -6.11 17.91 -13.60
C SER A 206 -7.54 18.41 -13.46
N GLU A 207 -8.05 19.09 -14.47
CA GLU A 207 -9.40 19.63 -14.51
C GLU A 207 -10.43 18.49 -14.54
N LYS A 208 -10.21 17.48 -15.36
CA LYS A 208 -11.12 16.32 -15.46
C LYS A 208 -11.16 15.47 -14.20
N VAL A 209 -10.01 15.30 -13.52
CA VAL A 209 -9.99 14.62 -12.22
C VAL A 209 -10.79 15.40 -11.18
N GLN A 210 -10.65 16.73 -11.15
CA GLN A 210 -11.44 17.59 -10.25
C GLN A 210 -12.93 17.50 -10.58
N GLU A 211 -13.30 17.60 -11.85
CA GLU A 211 -14.68 17.44 -12.30
C GLU A 211 -15.26 16.09 -11.89
N ALA A 212 -14.55 15.00 -12.12
CA ALA A 212 -14.98 13.65 -11.73
C ALA A 212 -15.19 13.49 -10.22
N ARG A 213 -14.51 14.29 -9.41
CA ARG A 213 -14.57 14.30 -7.94
C ARG A 213 -15.56 15.29 -7.34
N SER A 214 -15.88 16.34 -8.08
CA SER A 214 -16.70 17.44 -7.57
C SER A 214 -18.11 17.00 -7.22
N PRO A 215 -18.62 17.37 -6.03
CA PRO A 215 -20.02 17.17 -5.68
C PRO A 215 -21.02 17.87 -6.63
N GLU A 216 -20.57 18.93 -7.30
CA GLU A 216 -21.37 19.72 -8.24
C GLU A 216 -21.44 19.10 -9.64
N SER A 217 -20.65 18.06 -9.89
CA SER A 217 -20.58 17.39 -11.18
C SER A 217 -20.82 15.87 -11.02
N ASN A 218 -19.82 15.04 -11.33
CA ASN A 218 -19.98 13.59 -11.37
C ASN A 218 -19.90 12.92 -9.99
N ASN A 219 -19.17 13.50 -9.06
CA ASN A 219 -18.92 12.99 -7.71
C ASN A 219 -18.71 11.46 -7.67
N SER A 220 -17.81 10.98 -8.51
CA SER A 220 -17.66 9.56 -8.76
C SER A 220 -16.80 8.87 -7.68
N LEU A 221 -17.31 7.77 -7.15
CA LEU A 221 -16.58 6.88 -6.23
C LEU A 221 -15.27 6.35 -6.84
N LEU A 222 -15.21 6.16 -8.16
CA LEU A 222 -14.00 5.68 -8.84
C LEU A 222 -12.79 6.62 -8.67
N PHE A 223 -13.02 7.88 -8.26
CA PHE A 223 -11.97 8.86 -7.99
C PHE A 223 -11.74 9.11 -6.50
N LYS A 224 -12.32 8.30 -5.62
CA LYS A 224 -12.13 8.37 -4.17
C LYS A 224 -11.20 7.22 -3.73
N PRO A 225 -10.06 7.49 -3.08
CA PRO A 225 -9.02 6.48 -2.79
C PRO A 225 -9.54 5.19 -2.15
N ALA A 226 -10.34 5.29 -1.09
CA ALA A 226 -10.88 4.10 -0.42
C ALA A 226 -11.82 3.27 -1.33
N ALA A 227 -12.56 3.93 -2.21
CA ALA A 227 -13.43 3.25 -3.16
C ALA A 227 -12.64 2.62 -4.32
N GLN A 228 -11.51 3.20 -4.73
CA GLN A 228 -10.59 2.58 -5.70
C GLN A 228 -10.06 1.23 -5.19
N GLU A 229 -9.63 1.18 -3.93
CA GLU A 229 -9.18 -0.06 -3.30
C GLU A 229 -10.31 -1.10 -3.25
N ALA A 230 -11.51 -0.69 -2.80
CA ALA A 230 -12.67 -1.57 -2.75
C ALA A 230 -13.11 -2.04 -4.15
N PHE A 231 -12.99 -1.18 -5.17
CA PHE A 231 -13.27 -1.51 -6.55
C PHE A 231 -12.37 -2.62 -7.07
N VAL A 232 -11.06 -2.45 -6.94
CA VAL A 232 -10.10 -3.49 -7.36
C VAL A 232 -10.35 -4.79 -6.60
N LYS A 233 -10.55 -4.72 -5.29
CA LYS A 233 -10.87 -5.90 -4.47
C LYS A 233 -12.13 -6.62 -4.95
N GLY A 234 -13.18 -5.88 -5.29
CA GLY A 234 -14.44 -6.43 -5.78
C GLY A 234 -14.34 -7.07 -7.16
N VAL A 235 -13.59 -6.45 -8.07
CA VAL A 235 -13.29 -7.00 -9.41
C VAL A 235 -12.50 -8.30 -9.28
N LEU A 236 -11.40 -8.30 -8.52
CA LEU A 236 -10.59 -9.49 -8.31
C LEU A 236 -11.40 -10.63 -7.66
N ALA A 237 -12.27 -10.31 -6.71
CA ALA A 237 -13.15 -11.30 -6.09
C ALA A 237 -14.17 -11.91 -7.08
N ALA A 238 -14.66 -11.11 -8.06
CA ALA A 238 -15.54 -11.61 -9.11
C ALA A 238 -14.82 -12.52 -10.10
N CYS A 239 -13.52 -12.34 -10.27
CA CYS A 239 -12.68 -13.16 -11.15
C CYS A 239 -12.11 -14.42 -10.47
N GLN A 240 -12.46 -14.70 -9.20
CA GLN A 240 -12.09 -15.95 -8.55
C GLN A 240 -13.08 -17.07 -8.86
N PRO A 241 -12.63 -18.33 -8.92
CA PRO A 241 -13.52 -19.48 -9.01
C PRO A 241 -14.62 -19.44 -7.94
N GLN A 242 -15.79 -19.93 -8.27
CA GLN A 242 -16.92 -19.91 -7.34
C GLN A 242 -16.85 -21.08 -6.35
N THR A 243 -16.29 -22.19 -6.77
CA THR A 243 -15.91 -23.35 -5.95
C THR A 243 -14.46 -23.72 -6.29
N ASP A 244 -13.86 -24.65 -5.54
CA ASP A 244 -12.47 -25.05 -5.75
C ASP A 244 -12.24 -25.80 -7.07
N ASP A 245 -13.30 -26.40 -7.63
CA ASP A 245 -13.26 -27.17 -8.87
C ASP A 245 -13.68 -26.36 -10.12
N ASP A 246 -14.11 -25.12 -9.95
CA ASP A 246 -14.61 -24.30 -11.06
C ASP A 246 -13.52 -23.44 -11.71
N GLU A 247 -13.70 -23.16 -12.99
CA GLU A 247 -12.97 -22.08 -13.67
C GLU A 247 -13.62 -20.72 -13.34
N PRO A 248 -12.86 -19.61 -13.39
CA PRO A 248 -13.41 -18.29 -13.19
C PRO A 248 -14.50 -17.95 -14.23
N GLU A 249 -15.62 -17.42 -13.77
CA GLU A 249 -16.75 -17.03 -14.63
C GLU A 249 -16.48 -15.75 -15.44
N LEU A 250 -15.49 -14.97 -15.04
CA LEU A 250 -15.10 -13.72 -15.68
C LEU A 250 -13.58 -13.59 -15.72
N THR A 251 -13.07 -13.14 -16.86
CA THR A 251 -11.71 -12.61 -16.91
C THR A 251 -11.65 -11.23 -16.28
N ILE A 252 -10.45 -10.81 -15.87
CA ILE A 252 -10.23 -9.47 -15.30
C ILE A 252 -10.65 -8.37 -16.29
N GLN A 253 -10.32 -8.53 -17.57
CA GLN A 253 -10.70 -7.60 -18.62
C GLN A 253 -12.23 -7.49 -18.75
N GLU A 254 -12.94 -8.61 -18.78
CA GLU A 254 -14.41 -8.60 -18.85
C GLU A 254 -15.04 -7.97 -17.61
N ALA A 255 -14.48 -8.21 -16.43
CA ALA A 255 -14.97 -7.61 -15.19
C ALA A 255 -14.81 -6.09 -15.21
N PHE A 256 -13.66 -5.55 -15.68
CA PHE A 256 -13.48 -4.11 -15.87
C PHE A 256 -14.45 -3.55 -16.91
N LYS A 257 -14.64 -4.20 -18.05
CA LYS A 257 -15.64 -3.78 -19.07
C LYS A 257 -17.06 -3.74 -18.51
N ARG A 258 -17.46 -4.77 -17.77
CA ARG A 258 -18.79 -4.85 -17.14
C ARG A 258 -18.96 -3.77 -16.08
N SER A 259 -17.93 -3.41 -15.32
CA SER A 259 -17.99 -2.39 -14.28
C SER A 259 -18.46 -1.02 -14.79
N ASN A 260 -18.31 -0.74 -16.08
CA ASN A 260 -18.80 0.49 -16.72
C ASN A 260 -20.34 0.63 -16.70
N LYS A 261 -21.08 -0.46 -16.41
CA LYS A 261 -22.53 -0.44 -16.26
C LYS A 261 -22.96 -0.13 -14.81
N ILE A 262 -22.03 -0.15 -13.86
CA ILE A 262 -22.29 0.22 -12.47
C ILE A 262 -22.41 1.75 -12.36
N ARG A 263 -23.38 2.21 -11.59
CA ARG A 263 -23.54 3.64 -11.30
C ARG A 263 -22.60 4.03 -10.16
N TRP A 264 -21.65 4.91 -10.46
CA TRP A 264 -20.53 5.25 -9.56
C TRP A 264 -20.71 6.58 -8.81
N SER A 265 -21.86 7.25 -8.95
CA SER A 265 -22.08 8.50 -8.23
C SER A 265 -22.22 8.27 -6.73
N MET A 266 -21.61 9.14 -5.92
CA MET A 266 -21.80 9.15 -4.46
C MET A 266 -23.26 9.45 -4.06
N SER A 267 -24.07 10.04 -4.94
CA SER A 267 -25.50 10.28 -4.70
C SER A 267 -26.38 9.05 -4.95
N ASP A 268 -25.83 7.97 -5.49
CA ASP A 268 -26.60 6.77 -5.79
C ASP A 268 -26.91 5.96 -4.52
N ASP A 269 -28.18 5.58 -4.38
CA ASP A 269 -28.69 4.89 -3.20
C ASP A 269 -28.03 3.53 -2.94
N ILE A 270 -27.47 2.90 -3.98
CA ILE A 270 -26.79 1.59 -3.83
C ILE A 270 -25.54 1.67 -2.93
N TRP A 271 -24.94 2.85 -2.80
CA TRP A 271 -23.72 3.05 -2.02
C TRP A 271 -23.99 3.59 -0.61
N GLN A 272 -25.21 4.04 -0.34
CA GLN A 272 -25.58 4.59 0.97
C GLN A 272 -25.51 3.48 2.04
N ASN A 273 -24.88 3.78 3.16
CA ASN A 273 -24.55 2.87 4.26
C ASN A 273 -23.57 1.71 3.90
N VAL A 274 -23.31 1.45 2.62
CA VAL A 274 -22.33 0.46 2.16
C VAL A 274 -20.90 1.02 2.31
N ILE A 275 -20.59 2.10 1.58
CA ILE A 275 -19.31 2.83 1.64
C ILE A 275 -19.53 4.30 2.00
N ILE A 276 -20.74 4.83 1.86
CA ILE A 276 -21.08 6.20 2.19
C ILE A 276 -21.86 6.20 3.49
N LYS A 277 -21.32 6.89 4.50
CA LYS A 277 -21.98 7.06 5.79
C LYS A 277 -23.19 7.98 5.69
N SER A 278 -24.09 7.92 6.65
CA SER A 278 -25.24 8.85 6.76
C SER A 278 -24.84 10.33 6.77
N SER A 279 -23.59 10.65 7.15
CA SER A 279 -23.01 11.99 7.09
C SER A 279 -22.61 12.43 5.66
N GLY A 280 -22.71 11.55 4.65
CA GLY A 280 -22.21 11.77 3.28
C GLY A 280 -20.70 11.49 3.12
N ALA A 281 -19.98 11.21 4.21
CA ALA A 281 -18.55 10.89 4.15
C ALA A 281 -18.30 9.44 3.74
N ILE A 282 -17.15 9.19 3.10
CA ILE A 282 -16.74 7.82 2.74
C ILE A 282 -16.27 7.06 3.98
N ASP A 283 -16.74 5.83 4.14
CA ASP A 283 -16.20 4.87 5.12
C ASP A 283 -14.93 4.22 4.57
N GLY A 284 -13.79 4.89 4.78
CA GLY A 284 -12.47 4.39 4.37
C GLY A 284 -11.93 3.26 5.24
N GLY A 285 -12.66 2.80 6.25
CA GLY A 285 -12.29 1.66 7.10
C GLY A 285 -12.35 0.32 6.37
N ALA A 286 -11.80 -0.71 7.00
CA ALA A 286 -11.78 -2.06 6.43
C ALA A 286 -13.19 -2.58 6.13
N GLU A 287 -14.15 -2.25 6.98
CA GLU A 287 -15.53 -2.70 6.90
C GLU A 287 -16.28 -2.08 5.71
N GLY A 288 -16.22 -0.75 5.55
CA GLY A 288 -16.83 -0.05 4.41
C GLY A 288 -16.27 -0.53 3.07
N LYS A 289 -14.94 -0.65 2.98
CA LYS A 289 -14.27 -1.20 1.79
C LYS A 289 -14.69 -2.65 1.51
N ASN A 290 -14.82 -3.47 2.55
CA ASN A 290 -15.25 -4.85 2.38
C ASN A 290 -16.71 -4.96 1.89
N ARG A 291 -17.64 -4.19 2.48
CA ARG A 291 -19.04 -4.15 2.03
C ARG A 291 -19.15 -3.74 0.57
N MET A 292 -18.43 -2.68 0.18
CA MET A 292 -18.40 -2.22 -1.22
C MET A 292 -17.83 -3.28 -2.16
N SER A 293 -16.72 -3.94 -1.79
CA SER A 293 -16.12 -4.96 -2.64
C SER A 293 -17.03 -6.19 -2.84
N LEU A 294 -17.72 -6.62 -1.79
CA LEU A 294 -18.72 -7.69 -1.87
C LEU A 294 -19.88 -7.31 -2.80
N LEU A 295 -20.39 -6.09 -2.69
CA LEU A 295 -21.48 -5.63 -3.54
C LEU A 295 -21.07 -5.51 -5.01
N ILE A 296 -19.83 -5.05 -5.29
CA ILE A 296 -19.28 -5.01 -6.65
C ILE A 296 -19.19 -6.42 -7.22
N SER A 297 -18.66 -7.39 -6.48
CA SER A 297 -18.54 -8.76 -6.95
C SER A 297 -19.91 -9.38 -7.26
N TRP A 298 -20.94 -9.08 -6.44
CA TRP A 298 -22.32 -9.47 -6.73
C TRP A 298 -22.83 -8.83 -8.02
N MET A 299 -22.68 -7.51 -8.18
CA MET A 299 -23.18 -6.83 -9.38
C MET A 299 -22.53 -7.36 -10.66
N LEU A 300 -21.27 -7.81 -10.60
CA LEU A 300 -20.54 -8.35 -11.75
C LEU A 300 -20.93 -9.80 -12.07
N LEU A 301 -21.14 -10.64 -11.06
CA LEU A 301 -21.43 -12.08 -11.22
C LEU A 301 -22.92 -12.41 -11.26
N GLY A 302 -23.71 -11.72 -10.47
CA GLY A 302 -25.14 -11.99 -10.35
C GLY A 302 -25.43 -13.44 -9.97
N ASN A 303 -26.28 -14.10 -10.74
CA ASN A 303 -26.68 -15.48 -10.48
C ASN A 303 -25.57 -16.51 -10.63
N LYS A 304 -24.44 -16.15 -11.22
CA LYS A 304 -23.25 -17.00 -11.32
C LYS A 304 -22.45 -17.10 -10.03
N MET A 305 -22.71 -16.21 -9.06
CA MET A 305 -22.09 -16.27 -7.74
C MET A 305 -22.62 -17.49 -6.97
N SER A 306 -21.75 -18.20 -6.24
CA SER A 306 -22.15 -19.32 -5.38
C SER A 306 -23.07 -18.87 -4.25
N ASP A 307 -23.92 -19.77 -3.75
CA ASP A 307 -24.92 -19.43 -2.73
C ASP A 307 -24.30 -18.98 -1.40
N ASP A 308 -23.17 -19.55 -1.01
CA ASP A 308 -22.42 -19.12 0.18
C ASP A 308 -21.89 -17.68 0.05
N LYS A 309 -21.35 -17.34 -1.14
CA LYS A 309 -20.89 -15.97 -1.41
C LYS A 309 -22.07 -15.00 -1.50
N LYS A 310 -23.19 -15.40 -2.13
CA LYS A 310 -24.43 -14.59 -2.15
C LYS A 310 -24.94 -14.32 -0.74
N LEU A 311 -24.93 -15.31 0.13
CA LEU A 311 -25.36 -15.14 1.52
C LEU A 311 -24.47 -14.11 2.25
N LYS A 312 -23.15 -14.18 2.05
CA LYS A 312 -22.20 -13.18 2.63
C LYS A 312 -22.51 -11.77 2.14
N VAL A 313 -22.77 -11.59 0.84
CA VAL A 313 -23.14 -10.28 0.28
C VAL A 313 -24.46 -9.79 0.88
N ARG A 314 -25.49 -10.65 0.94
CA ARG A 314 -26.81 -10.30 1.52
C ARG A 314 -26.69 -9.89 2.98
N LYS A 315 -25.92 -10.63 3.80
CA LYS A 315 -25.67 -10.29 5.20
C LYS A 315 -25.00 -8.92 5.29
N ALA A 316 -23.85 -8.73 4.65
CA ALA A 316 -23.08 -7.50 4.71
C ALA A 316 -23.88 -6.28 4.22
N PHE A 317 -24.70 -6.44 3.16
CA PHE A 317 -25.54 -5.37 2.65
C PHE A 317 -26.67 -5.00 3.63
N ASN A 318 -27.33 -5.99 4.23
CA ASN A 318 -28.42 -5.75 5.17
C ASN A 318 -27.91 -5.22 6.52
N GLU A 319 -26.80 -5.74 7.04
CA GLU A 319 -26.12 -5.22 8.24
C GLU A 319 -25.73 -3.74 8.08
N ALA A 320 -25.25 -3.35 6.89
CA ALA A 320 -24.98 -1.96 6.56
C ALA A 320 -26.21 -1.05 6.72
N HIS A 321 -27.40 -1.60 6.53
CA HIS A 321 -28.68 -0.91 6.70
C HIS A 321 -29.31 -1.15 8.08
N GLY A 322 -28.57 -1.73 9.03
CA GLY A 322 -29.07 -2.01 10.37
C GLY A 322 -30.06 -3.18 10.46
N ILE A 323 -30.06 -4.08 9.46
CA ILE A 323 -30.96 -5.21 9.38
C ILE A 323 -30.17 -6.50 9.61
N ASP A 324 -30.50 -7.23 10.68
CA ASP A 324 -30.08 -8.60 10.88
C ASP A 324 -31.08 -9.54 10.20
N ILE A 325 -30.69 -10.13 9.07
CA ILE A 325 -31.55 -10.99 8.26
C ILE A 325 -31.81 -12.36 8.90
N GLU A 326 -30.98 -12.79 9.84
CA GLU A 326 -31.22 -14.04 10.59
C GLU A 326 -32.35 -13.86 11.62
N GLN A 327 -32.37 -12.71 12.28
CA GLN A 327 -33.43 -12.37 13.26
C GLN A 327 -34.67 -11.78 12.63
N ASN A 328 -34.53 -11.08 11.50
CA ASN A 328 -35.63 -10.34 10.83
C ASN A 328 -35.70 -10.62 9.33
N PRO A 329 -35.94 -11.86 8.89
CA PRO A 329 -35.96 -12.21 7.47
C PRO A 329 -36.97 -11.39 6.64
N ASN A 330 -38.09 -11.00 7.25
CA ASN A 330 -39.14 -10.23 6.60
C ASN A 330 -38.78 -8.75 6.35
N LYS A 331 -37.69 -8.26 6.92
CA LYS A 331 -37.19 -6.89 6.71
C LYS A 331 -36.03 -6.83 5.72
N GLU A 332 -35.64 -7.96 5.17
CA GLU A 332 -34.50 -8.04 4.26
C GLU A 332 -34.67 -7.08 3.08
N LYS A 333 -33.63 -6.25 2.86
CA LYS A 333 -33.49 -5.44 1.64
C LYS A 333 -32.93 -6.30 0.51
N SER A 334 -33.56 -6.22 -0.64
CA SER A 334 -33.07 -6.86 -1.86
C SER A 334 -31.74 -6.24 -2.29
N LEU A 335 -30.80 -7.07 -2.75
CA LEU A 335 -29.59 -6.60 -3.37
C LEU A 335 -29.91 -5.80 -4.65
N PRO A 336 -29.05 -4.81 -5.02
CA PRO A 336 -29.13 -4.17 -6.33
C PRO A 336 -29.11 -5.21 -7.45
N GLU A 337 -29.72 -4.84 -8.60
CA GLU A 337 -29.70 -5.72 -9.77
C GLU A 337 -28.28 -5.99 -10.25
N ALA A 338 -28.02 -7.25 -10.57
CA ALA A 338 -26.78 -7.65 -11.20
C ALA A 338 -26.73 -7.15 -12.66
N ILE A 339 -25.52 -6.88 -13.12
CA ILE A 339 -25.28 -6.43 -14.49
C ILE A 339 -25.45 -7.61 -15.46
N LYS A 340 -26.28 -7.38 -16.46
CA LYS A 340 -26.52 -8.34 -17.55
C LYS A 340 -25.48 -8.22 -18.64
#